data_5002d3e0b02583f5079c872adaeb723c
#
_entry.id   5002d3e0b02583f5079c872adaeb723c
#
_cell.length_a   1.000
_cell.length_b   1.000
_cell.length_c   1.000
_cell.angle_alpha   90.00
_cell.angle_beta   90.00
_cell.angle_gamma   90.00
#
_symmetry.space_group_name_H-M   'P 1'
#
loop_
_entity.id
_entity.type
_entity.pdbx_description
1 polymer ?
#
loop_
_entity_poly.entity_id
_entity_poly.type
_entity_poly.pdbx_seq_one_letter_code
_entity_poly.pdbx_strand_id
1 'polypeptide(L)'
;MGKDSKVSKNPPKHEMVFFEGLASKKREFGQFRKVLHTGLYSQVVTMEIPVGGDIGDEVHTVDQVLLFTSGEGKATVAGKDQNVKASDVVVVPAGTQHQFVNTSKTQPLELVTIYSPAEHDPQTVHKTKEEGDEEEESGKDEAPEWSQQSKDYNEKKGHVRESGGPYENGDDGRHEKS
;
A
#
# COMPACT_ATOMS: atom_id res chain seq x y z
N MET A 1 -14.95 -15.54 12.29
CA MET A 1 -15.39 -15.32 10.90
C MET A 1 -15.37 -13.81 10.65
N GLY A 2 -14.28 -13.32 10.10
CA GLY A 2 -14.20 -11.94 9.64
C GLY A 2 -15.19 -11.74 8.50
N LYS A 3 -16.12 -10.79 8.65
CA LYS A 3 -16.92 -10.32 7.53
C LYS A 3 -15.93 -9.78 6.51
N ASP A 4 -15.88 -10.38 5.34
CA ASP A 4 -15.27 -9.78 4.16
C ASP A 4 -15.99 -8.45 3.93
N SER A 5 -15.42 -7.38 4.43
CA SER A 5 -15.88 -6.05 4.08
C SER A 5 -15.65 -5.94 2.58
N LYS A 6 -16.71 -5.87 1.80
CA LYS A 6 -16.63 -5.59 0.38
C LYS A 6 -15.86 -4.29 0.25
N VAL A 7 -14.63 -4.38 -0.17
CA VAL A 7 -13.79 -3.20 -0.40
C VAL A 7 -14.53 -2.33 -1.41
N SER A 8 -14.83 -1.12 -1.00
CA SER A 8 -15.64 -0.21 -1.81
C SER A 8 -14.92 0.13 -3.12
N LYS A 9 -15.67 0.07 -4.22
CA LYS A 9 -15.21 0.58 -5.52
C LYS A 9 -15.20 2.12 -5.57
N ASN A 10 -15.72 2.76 -4.54
CA ASN A 10 -15.82 4.20 -4.41
C ASN A 10 -14.72 4.77 -3.50
N PRO A 11 -14.42 6.07 -3.59
CA PRO A 11 -13.55 6.72 -2.63
C PRO A 11 -13.95 6.44 -1.19
N PRO A 12 -12.99 6.36 -0.25
CA PRO A 12 -13.29 6.07 1.15
C PRO A 12 -14.10 7.19 1.78
N LYS A 13 -14.81 6.84 2.85
CA LYS A 13 -15.50 7.82 3.70
C LYS A 13 -14.49 8.67 4.49
N HIS A 14 -14.94 9.83 4.94
CA HIS A 14 -14.15 10.73 5.78
C HIS A 14 -14.18 10.28 7.25
N GLU A 15 -13.56 9.15 7.51
CA GLU A 15 -13.50 8.55 8.85
C GLU A 15 -12.10 8.03 9.17
N MET A 16 -11.81 7.87 10.45
CA MET A 16 -10.53 7.29 10.87
C MET A 16 -10.41 5.85 10.41
N VAL A 17 -9.25 5.51 9.86
CA VAL A 17 -8.85 4.14 9.60
C VAL A 17 -7.75 3.78 10.60
N PHE A 18 -7.95 2.72 11.37
CA PHE A 18 -7.06 2.31 12.45
C PHE A 18 -6.67 0.83 12.32
N PHE A 19 -5.40 0.56 12.41
CA PHE A 19 -4.85 -0.80 12.40
C PHE A 19 -4.04 -1.03 13.69
N GLU A 20 -4.59 -1.77 14.63
CA GLU A 20 -3.92 -2.08 15.89
C GLU A 20 -2.69 -2.96 15.65
N GLY A 21 -1.54 -2.51 16.16
CA GLY A 21 -0.30 -3.30 16.14
C GLY A 21 0.23 -3.64 14.75
N LEU A 22 -0.13 -2.88 13.72
CA LEU A 22 0.27 -3.19 12.34
C LEU A 22 1.80 -3.23 12.17
N ALA A 23 2.53 -2.37 12.84
CA ALA A 23 3.99 -2.30 12.81
C ALA A 23 4.70 -3.18 13.85
N SER A 24 3.97 -4.05 14.55
CA SER A 24 4.55 -4.93 15.58
C SER A 24 5.39 -6.03 14.96
N LYS A 25 6.57 -6.31 15.55
CA LYS A 25 7.43 -7.45 15.19
C LYS A 25 6.78 -8.81 15.42
N LYS A 26 5.73 -8.87 16.25
CA LYS A 26 5.03 -10.10 16.59
C LYS A 26 3.93 -10.46 15.60
N ARG A 27 3.61 -9.55 14.68
CA ARG A 27 2.57 -9.76 13.70
C ARG A 27 3.15 -10.46 12.48
N GLU A 28 2.54 -11.58 12.10
CA GLU A 28 2.79 -12.28 10.84
C GLU A 28 1.70 -11.92 9.85
N PHE A 29 2.06 -11.55 8.63
CA PHE A 29 1.10 -11.17 7.60
C PHE A 29 0.57 -12.38 6.81
N GLY A 30 1.41 -13.37 6.60
CA GLY A 30 1.02 -14.66 6.01
C GLY A 30 0.73 -14.64 4.50
N GLN A 31 0.87 -13.48 3.84
CA GLN A 31 0.61 -13.32 2.42
C GLN A 31 1.69 -12.45 1.78
N PHE A 32 2.04 -12.75 0.54
CA PHE A 32 3.04 -11.94 -0.17
C PHE A 32 2.62 -10.47 -0.24
N ARG A 33 1.37 -10.19 -0.59
CA ARG A 33 0.82 -8.82 -0.64
C ARG A 33 -0.65 -8.80 -0.24
N LYS A 34 -1.01 -7.83 0.57
CA LYS A 34 -2.43 -7.57 0.89
C LYS A 34 -2.67 -6.07 1.00
N VAL A 35 -3.57 -5.55 0.19
CA VAL A 35 -4.05 -4.16 0.32
C VAL A 35 -4.99 -4.06 1.51
N LEU A 36 -4.71 -3.14 2.43
CA LEU A 36 -5.50 -2.91 3.64
C LEU A 36 -6.43 -1.71 3.52
N HIS A 37 -5.96 -0.65 2.87
CA HIS A 37 -6.73 0.59 2.70
C HIS A 37 -6.26 1.33 1.46
N THR A 38 -7.22 1.87 0.70
CA THR A 38 -6.94 2.73 -0.44
C THR A 38 -7.62 4.08 -0.23
N GLY A 39 -6.81 5.13 -0.15
CA GLY A 39 -7.25 6.51 -0.02
C GLY A 39 -7.19 7.27 -1.34
N LEU A 40 -7.60 8.53 -1.31
CA LEU A 40 -7.53 9.40 -2.49
C LEU A 40 -6.09 9.63 -2.95
N TYR A 41 -5.10 9.62 -2.04
CA TYR A 41 -3.70 9.97 -2.34
C TYR A 41 -2.68 8.97 -1.83
N SER A 42 -3.10 7.90 -1.16
CA SER A 42 -2.20 6.87 -0.64
C SER A 42 -2.90 5.53 -0.48
N GLN A 43 -2.10 4.48 -0.38
CA GLN A 43 -2.59 3.11 -0.19
C GLN A 43 -1.69 2.39 0.80
N VAL A 44 -2.28 1.73 1.78
CA VAL A 44 -1.57 0.96 2.80
C VAL A 44 -1.64 -0.53 2.45
N VAL A 45 -0.48 -1.15 2.37
CA VAL A 45 -0.31 -2.55 1.95
C VAL A 45 0.63 -3.26 2.91
N THR A 46 0.34 -4.51 3.25
CA THR A 46 1.28 -5.40 3.95
C THR A 46 1.92 -6.37 2.98
N MET A 47 3.18 -6.70 3.22
CA MET A 47 3.91 -7.70 2.47
C MET A 47 4.72 -8.61 3.38
N GLU A 48 4.80 -9.89 2.98
CA GLU A 48 5.68 -10.89 3.57
C GLU A 48 6.49 -11.52 2.46
N ILE A 49 7.82 -11.33 2.52
CA ILE A 49 8.74 -11.88 1.54
C ILE A 49 9.34 -13.14 2.14
N PRO A 50 9.10 -14.31 1.54
CA PRO A 50 9.61 -15.57 2.07
C PRO A 50 11.14 -15.62 2.03
N VAL A 51 11.72 -16.56 2.79
CA VAL A 51 13.14 -16.88 2.70
C VAL A 51 13.52 -17.19 1.25
N GLY A 52 14.58 -16.55 0.76
CA GLY A 52 15.03 -16.69 -0.63
C GLY A 52 14.22 -15.88 -1.64
N GLY A 53 13.21 -15.14 -1.18
CA GLY A 53 12.36 -14.31 -2.04
C GLY A 53 12.80 -12.85 -2.14
N ASP A 54 12.12 -12.13 -3.01
CA ASP A 54 12.37 -10.72 -3.27
C ASP A 54 11.10 -9.97 -3.73
N ILE A 55 11.19 -8.64 -3.69
CA ILE A 55 10.29 -7.70 -4.39
C ILE A 55 11.11 -7.04 -5.50
N GLY A 56 10.53 -6.93 -6.69
CA GLY A 56 11.19 -6.30 -7.82
C GLY A 56 12.05 -7.31 -8.57
N ASP A 57 12.89 -6.89 -9.41
CA ASP A 57 13.43 -5.58 -9.79
C ASP A 57 12.40 -4.79 -10.63
N GLU A 58 12.03 -3.59 -10.19
CA GLU A 58 10.91 -2.87 -10.80
C GLU A 58 11.03 -1.35 -10.68
N VAL A 59 10.19 -0.64 -11.44
CA VAL A 59 10.01 0.82 -11.37
C VAL A 59 8.51 1.10 -11.27
N HIS A 60 8.11 1.89 -10.27
CA HIS A 60 6.74 2.38 -10.15
C HIS A 60 6.62 3.85 -10.54
N THR A 61 5.45 4.25 -10.98
CA THR A 61 5.13 5.66 -11.29
C THR A 61 4.65 6.44 -10.07
N VAL A 62 4.66 5.81 -8.91
CA VAL A 62 4.22 6.35 -7.63
C VAL A 62 5.35 6.34 -6.61
N ASP A 63 5.26 7.18 -5.58
CA ASP A 63 6.17 7.07 -4.45
C ASP A 63 5.83 5.85 -3.61
N GLN A 64 6.84 5.22 -3.06
CA GLN A 64 6.67 4.08 -2.17
C GLN A 64 7.48 4.27 -0.89
N VAL A 65 6.84 4.15 0.25
CA VAL A 65 7.48 4.14 1.57
C VAL A 65 7.36 2.73 2.14
N LEU A 66 8.48 2.14 2.55
CA LEU A 66 8.53 0.80 3.13
C LEU A 66 9.01 0.89 4.59
N LEU A 67 8.16 0.46 5.51
CA LEU A 67 8.48 0.29 6.93
C LEU A 67 8.67 -1.20 7.21
N PHE A 68 9.91 -1.62 7.47
CA PHE A 68 10.21 -3.01 7.80
C PHE A 68 9.83 -3.30 9.25
N THR A 69 9.03 -4.34 9.45
CA THR A 69 8.49 -4.69 10.77
C THR A 69 9.17 -5.92 11.38
N SER A 70 9.67 -6.84 10.55
CA SER A 70 10.33 -8.07 10.99
C SER A 70 11.28 -8.61 9.93
N GLY A 71 12.32 -9.30 10.35
CA GLY A 71 13.28 -9.92 9.45
C GLY A 71 14.45 -9.01 9.07
N GLU A 72 15.22 -9.47 8.07
CA GLU A 72 16.40 -8.79 7.54
C GLU A 72 16.41 -8.87 6.02
N GLY A 73 16.89 -7.83 5.38
CA GLY A 73 16.96 -7.78 3.94
C GLY A 73 18.02 -6.82 3.40
N LYS A 74 18.07 -6.75 2.09
CA LYS A 74 18.88 -5.78 1.35
C LYS A 74 17.99 -4.99 0.41
N ALA A 75 17.99 -3.69 0.57
CA ALA A 75 17.38 -2.75 -0.36
C ALA A 75 18.39 -2.34 -1.41
N THR A 76 18.01 -2.34 -2.68
CA THR A 76 18.74 -1.73 -3.78
C THR A 76 17.86 -0.68 -4.42
N VAL A 77 18.23 0.59 -4.31
CA VAL A 77 17.47 1.72 -4.84
C VAL A 77 18.40 2.60 -5.65
N ALA A 78 18.07 2.85 -6.90
CA ALA A 78 18.89 3.63 -7.84
C ALA A 78 20.36 3.12 -7.89
N GLY A 79 20.55 1.82 -7.86
CA GLY A 79 21.87 1.17 -7.89
C GLY A 79 22.66 1.20 -6.59
N LYS A 80 22.08 1.70 -5.48
CA LYS A 80 22.72 1.73 -4.15
C LYS A 80 22.12 0.66 -3.26
N ASP A 81 22.99 -0.10 -2.60
CA ASP A 81 22.62 -1.14 -1.66
C ASP A 81 22.59 -0.63 -0.22
N GLN A 82 21.62 -1.09 0.54
CA GLN A 82 21.49 -0.81 1.97
C GLN A 82 20.90 -2.04 2.68
N ASN A 83 21.54 -2.52 3.72
CA ASN A 83 20.95 -3.53 4.58
C ASN A 83 19.82 -2.92 5.40
N VAL A 84 18.73 -3.65 5.52
CA VAL A 84 17.53 -3.23 6.24
C VAL A 84 17.09 -4.31 7.24
N LYS A 85 16.46 -3.87 8.31
CA LYS A 85 15.91 -4.71 9.37
C LYS A 85 14.69 -4.06 9.99
N ALA A 86 14.06 -4.72 10.93
CA ALA A 86 12.92 -4.19 11.67
C ALA A 86 13.17 -2.76 12.19
N SER A 87 12.19 -1.90 12.03
CA SER A 87 12.16 -0.48 12.36
C SER A 87 12.82 0.45 11.35
N ASP A 88 13.44 -0.08 10.31
CA ASP A 88 13.99 0.74 9.23
C ASP A 88 12.90 1.19 8.25
N VAL A 89 13.11 2.37 7.68
CA VAL A 89 12.22 2.93 6.64
C VAL A 89 13.04 3.24 5.40
N VAL A 90 12.56 2.80 4.25
CA VAL A 90 13.11 3.15 2.94
C VAL A 90 12.06 3.92 2.15
N VAL A 91 12.47 4.98 1.49
CA VAL A 91 11.64 5.72 0.55
C VAL A 91 12.17 5.50 -0.85
N VAL A 92 11.28 5.05 -1.74
CA VAL A 92 11.55 4.91 -3.17
C VAL A 92 10.77 6.00 -3.90
N PRO A 93 11.43 7.03 -4.41
CA PRO A 93 10.75 8.06 -5.20
C PRO A 93 10.17 7.49 -6.50
N ALA A 94 9.06 8.03 -6.95
CA ALA A 94 8.46 7.65 -8.23
C ALA A 94 9.49 7.65 -9.37
N GLY A 95 9.43 6.65 -10.23
CA GLY A 95 10.35 6.51 -11.36
C GLY A 95 11.73 5.96 -11.02
N THR A 96 11.92 5.42 -9.81
CA THR A 96 13.21 4.91 -9.35
C THR A 96 13.22 3.38 -9.33
N GLN A 97 14.21 2.80 -9.99
CA GLN A 97 14.43 1.34 -9.97
C GLN A 97 14.78 0.86 -8.56
N HIS A 98 14.16 -0.23 -8.14
CA HIS A 98 14.35 -0.79 -6.80
C HIS A 98 14.14 -2.29 -6.75
N GLN A 99 14.81 -2.92 -5.78
CA GLN A 99 14.65 -4.32 -5.42
C GLN A 99 14.87 -4.49 -3.92
N PHE A 100 14.09 -5.37 -3.31
CA PHE A 100 14.24 -5.74 -1.89
C PHE A 100 14.37 -7.26 -1.81
N VAL A 101 15.45 -7.72 -1.23
CA VAL A 101 15.78 -9.15 -1.12
C VAL A 101 15.75 -9.56 0.35
N ASN A 102 15.07 -10.67 0.66
CA ASN A 102 15.18 -11.29 1.98
C ASN A 102 16.54 -11.97 2.09
N THR A 103 17.38 -11.51 3.01
CA THR A 103 18.73 -12.05 3.25
C THR A 103 18.79 -13.04 4.41
N SER A 104 17.71 -13.21 5.16
CA SER A 104 17.61 -14.23 6.20
C SER A 104 17.50 -15.62 5.61
N LYS A 105 18.12 -16.60 6.26
CA LYS A 105 17.99 -18.02 5.89
C LYS A 105 16.87 -18.73 6.64
N THR A 106 16.23 -18.04 7.59
CA THR A 106 15.32 -18.71 8.54
C THR A 106 14.00 -17.98 8.73
N GLN A 107 13.91 -16.68 8.39
CA GLN A 107 12.73 -15.88 8.68
C GLN A 107 12.24 -15.07 7.47
N PRO A 108 10.93 -14.86 7.33
CA PRO A 108 10.39 -13.96 6.33
C PRO A 108 10.81 -12.51 6.61
N LEU A 109 10.85 -11.70 5.58
CA LEU A 109 10.98 -10.25 5.67
C LEU A 109 9.59 -9.64 5.58
N GLU A 110 9.16 -8.98 6.63
CA GLU A 110 7.82 -8.39 6.69
C GLU A 110 7.87 -6.88 6.72
N LEU A 111 6.92 -6.26 6.06
CA LEU A 111 6.85 -4.82 5.95
C LEU A 111 5.42 -4.30 5.75
N VAL A 112 5.25 -3.05 6.14
CA VAL A 112 4.11 -2.21 5.74
C VAL A 112 4.63 -1.26 4.69
N THR A 113 3.97 -1.21 3.55
CA THR A 113 4.34 -0.27 2.49
C THR A 113 3.18 0.68 2.17
N ILE A 114 3.53 1.91 1.84
CA ILE A 114 2.57 2.96 1.50
C ILE A 114 2.92 3.47 0.11
N TYR A 115 1.99 3.35 -0.81
CA TYR A 115 2.07 3.91 -2.16
C TYR A 115 1.35 5.27 -2.20
N SER A 116 1.90 6.24 -2.89
CA SER A 116 1.31 7.56 -3.07
C SER A 116 1.50 8.05 -4.52
N PRO A 117 0.40 8.08 -5.29
CA PRO A 117 -0.94 7.53 -5.05
C PRO A 117 -0.96 5.99 -5.05
N ALA A 118 -2.15 5.40 -5.00
CA ALA A 118 -2.32 3.95 -5.01
C ALA A 118 -1.74 3.28 -6.27
N GLU A 119 -1.16 2.10 -6.10
CA GLU A 119 -0.58 1.29 -7.16
C GLU A 119 -1.43 0.06 -7.51
N HIS A 120 -2.15 -0.48 -6.54
CA HIS A 120 -2.86 -1.74 -6.65
C HIS A 120 -4.37 -1.58 -6.58
N ASP A 121 -5.09 -2.58 -7.10
CA ASP A 121 -6.53 -2.72 -6.88
C ASP A 121 -6.82 -2.80 -5.37
N PRO A 122 -7.86 -2.11 -4.86
CA PRO A 122 -8.19 -2.13 -3.43
C PRO A 122 -8.48 -3.51 -2.85
N GLN A 123 -8.83 -4.48 -3.67
CA GLN A 123 -9.16 -5.85 -3.24
C GLN A 123 -7.98 -6.81 -3.37
N THR A 124 -6.81 -6.34 -3.81
CA THR A 124 -5.66 -7.20 -4.08
C THR A 124 -5.21 -7.94 -2.84
N VAL A 125 -5.14 -9.26 -2.99
CA VAL A 125 -4.50 -10.21 -2.07
C VAL A 125 -3.72 -11.20 -2.92
N HIS A 126 -2.41 -11.18 -2.81
CA HIS A 126 -1.53 -12.16 -3.46
C HIS A 126 -0.91 -13.07 -2.41
N LYS A 127 -1.11 -14.36 -2.53
CA LYS A 127 -0.49 -15.35 -1.63
C LYS A 127 0.99 -15.49 -1.92
N THR A 128 1.37 -15.40 -3.20
CA THR A 128 2.74 -15.56 -3.70
C THR A 128 3.09 -14.43 -4.67
N LYS A 129 4.39 -14.26 -4.90
CA LYS A 129 4.90 -13.31 -5.91
C LYS A 129 4.42 -13.67 -7.31
N GLU A 130 4.41 -14.95 -7.64
CA GLU A 130 3.98 -15.46 -8.94
C GLU A 130 2.52 -15.09 -9.24
N GLU A 131 1.64 -15.21 -8.24
CA GLU A 131 0.23 -14.78 -8.35
C GLU A 131 0.12 -13.27 -8.61
N GLY A 132 0.97 -12.47 -7.94
CA GLY A 132 1.04 -11.02 -8.16
C GLY A 132 1.50 -10.68 -9.57
N ASP A 133 2.54 -11.30 -10.05
CA ASP A 133 3.08 -11.08 -11.40
C ASP A 133 2.04 -11.43 -12.48
N GLU A 134 1.30 -12.51 -12.32
CA GLU A 134 0.23 -12.91 -13.24
C GLU A 134 -0.93 -11.89 -13.28
N GLU A 135 -1.33 -11.38 -12.13
CA GLU A 135 -2.41 -10.37 -12.06
C GLU A 135 -1.98 -9.02 -12.64
N GLU A 136 -0.74 -8.61 -12.42
CA GLU A 136 -0.18 -7.39 -13.03
C GLU A 136 -0.13 -7.51 -14.56
N GLU A 137 0.37 -8.61 -15.09
CA GLU A 137 0.43 -8.87 -16.53
C GLU A 137 -0.95 -8.94 -17.18
N SER A 138 -1.95 -9.46 -16.48
CA SER A 138 -3.33 -9.57 -16.98
C SER A 138 -4.16 -8.30 -16.81
N GLY A 139 -3.62 -7.25 -16.17
CA GLY A 139 -4.33 -6.00 -15.90
C GLY A 139 -5.41 -6.11 -14.80
N LYS A 140 -5.38 -7.15 -13.98
CA LYS A 140 -6.35 -7.33 -12.88
C LYS A 140 -6.01 -6.56 -11.62
N ASP A 141 -4.74 -6.20 -11.45
CA ASP A 141 -4.22 -5.48 -10.30
C ASP A 141 -3.95 -4.01 -10.65
N GLU A 142 -5.01 -3.27 -10.90
CA GLU A 142 -4.92 -1.85 -11.24
C GLU A 142 -5.56 -0.97 -10.17
N ALA A 143 -4.89 0.14 -9.86
CA ALA A 143 -5.44 1.14 -8.96
C ALA A 143 -6.71 1.77 -9.56
N PRO A 144 -7.75 2.01 -8.76
CA PRO A 144 -8.98 2.61 -9.25
C PRO A 144 -8.75 4.05 -9.71
N GLU A 145 -9.47 4.46 -10.74
CA GLU A 145 -9.32 5.80 -11.33
C GLU A 145 -9.52 6.93 -10.31
N TRP A 146 -10.45 6.77 -9.37
CA TRP A 146 -10.69 7.76 -8.32
C TRP A 146 -9.49 7.99 -7.38
N SER A 147 -8.57 7.03 -7.27
CA SER A 147 -7.33 7.13 -6.48
C SER A 147 -6.16 7.78 -7.23
N GLN A 148 -6.37 8.17 -8.49
CA GLN A 148 -5.33 8.70 -9.41
C GLN A 148 -5.55 10.18 -9.75
N GLN A 149 -6.44 10.87 -9.04
CA GLN A 149 -6.84 12.23 -9.37
C GLN A 149 -6.02 13.27 -8.60
N SER A 150 -5.92 14.48 -9.18
CA SER A 150 -5.25 15.59 -8.53
C SER A 150 -6.07 16.15 -7.35
N LYS A 151 -5.41 16.92 -6.48
CA LYS A 151 -6.07 17.67 -5.41
C LYS A 151 -7.14 18.60 -5.95
N ASP A 152 -6.82 19.37 -6.98
CA ASP A 152 -7.77 20.28 -7.64
C ASP A 152 -9.01 19.55 -8.17
N TYR A 153 -8.82 18.40 -8.79
CA TYR A 153 -9.94 17.59 -9.26
C TYR A 153 -10.86 17.17 -8.12
N ASN A 154 -10.28 16.65 -7.05
CA ASN A 154 -11.05 16.16 -5.90
C ASN A 154 -11.80 17.29 -5.17
N GLU A 155 -11.17 18.47 -5.05
CA GLU A 155 -11.83 19.66 -4.49
C GLU A 155 -13.01 20.12 -5.36
N LYS A 156 -12.82 20.22 -6.67
CA LYS A 156 -13.87 20.62 -7.62
C LYS A 156 -15.04 19.65 -7.66
N LYS A 157 -14.76 18.35 -7.49
CA LYS A 157 -15.79 17.30 -7.44
C LYS A 157 -16.45 17.17 -6.06
N GLY A 158 -15.99 17.88 -5.05
CA GLY A 158 -16.51 17.82 -3.70
C GLY A 158 -16.09 16.57 -2.92
N HIS A 159 -15.07 15.85 -3.37
CA HIS A 159 -14.54 14.67 -2.66
C HIS A 159 -13.76 15.06 -1.40
N VAL A 160 -13.19 16.24 -1.37
CA VAL A 160 -12.50 16.83 -0.22
C VAL A 160 -12.89 18.27 -0.04
N ARG A 161 -12.87 18.77 1.22
CA ARG A 161 -13.17 20.14 1.57
C ARG A 161 -12.21 20.63 2.65
N GLU A 162 -11.74 21.86 2.51
CA GLU A 162 -10.92 22.52 3.53
C GLU A 162 -11.76 23.16 4.64
N SER A 163 -13.06 23.34 4.43
CA SER A 163 -13.95 24.06 5.35
C SER A 163 -14.03 23.47 6.76
N GLY A 164 -13.40 22.34 6.98
CA GLY A 164 -13.32 21.70 8.29
C GLY A 164 -14.68 21.29 8.84
N GLY A 165 -14.67 20.77 10.02
CA GLY A 165 -15.85 20.25 10.68
C GLY A 165 -15.96 18.75 10.58
N PRO A 166 -16.63 18.13 11.53
CA PRO A 166 -16.82 16.69 11.49
C PRO A 166 -17.73 16.32 10.32
N TYR A 167 -17.32 15.30 9.59
CA TYR A 167 -18.20 14.62 8.66
C TYR A 167 -19.10 13.68 9.46
N GLU A 168 -20.39 13.67 9.16
CA GLU A 168 -21.30 12.69 9.72
C GLU A 168 -20.93 11.28 9.26
N ASN A 169 -21.17 10.28 10.11
CA ASN A 169 -20.96 8.89 9.75
C ASN A 169 -21.77 8.54 8.50
N GLY A 170 -21.07 8.14 7.46
CA GLY A 170 -21.68 7.82 6.18
C GLY A 170 -21.69 8.97 5.17
N ASP A 171 -21.31 10.17 5.58
CA ASP A 171 -21.12 11.28 4.64
C ASP A 171 -19.76 11.12 3.95
N ASP A 172 -19.79 11.04 2.63
CA ASP A 172 -18.61 10.98 1.79
C ASP A 172 -18.01 12.37 1.50
N GLY A 173 -18.48 13.40 2.21
CA GLY A 173 -18.05 14.78 2.01
C GLY A 173 -18.70 15.45 0.80
N ARG A 174 -19.63 14.79 0.14
CA ARG A 174 -20.36 15.32 -1.01
C ARG A 174 -21.70 15.91 -0.58
N HIS A 175 -21.71 17.03 0.13
CA HIS A 175 -22.93 17.81 0.28
C HIS A 175 -23.14 18.63 -0.99
N GLU A 176 -24.24 18.40 -1.66
CA GLU A 176 -24.71 19.32 -2.70
C GLU A 176 -24.88 20.71 -2.08
N LYS A 177 -24.23 21.69 -2.69
CA LYS A 177 -24.51 23.08 -2.33
C LYS A 177 -25.94 23.37 -2.75
N SER A 178 -26.82 23.52 -1.78
CA SER A 178 -28.12 24.15 -1.98
C SER A 178 -27.94 25.62 -2.31
#